data_d1a465eaec9ebee951e0137ce52bb663
#
_entry.id   d1a465eaec9ebee951e0137ce52bb663
#
_cell.length_a   1.000
_cell.length_b   1.000
_cell.length_c   1.000
_cell.angle_alpha   90.00
_cell.angle_beta   90.00
_cell.angle_gamma   90.00
#
_symmetry.space_group_name_H-M   'P 1'
#
loop_
_entity.id
_entity.type
_entity.pdbx_description
1 polymer ?
#
loop_
_entity_poly.entity_id
_entity_poly.type
_entity_poly.pdbx_seq_one_letter_code
_entity_poly.pdbx_strand_id
1 'polypeptide(L)'
;MDTKQAKLEARILNKISKMTRHSHTILTERGNSAIYLALAIAKRINPRPHVLIPDQGGWISFKNYPKHFNFSIRELQTDYGLIKTRGLRSKTKTASAILVTSFAGYFAEQPLKSISKVCKETGCLLIEDASGAIGDRKLCNGKYADIVVGSFEKSGPISIGYGGFISLSNLKYLEAISDQLSIFKTHGLLYKELRGSLNSKRLKKMLAKAEKVKKDLKKFNIIHADKRGLNVVTRFDPEVIKYCHERDYHYTLCPNYTRINEKAICIELKRQGI
;
A
#
# COMPACT_ATOMS: atom_id res chain seq x y z
N MET A 1 25.23 -20.41 9.52
CA MET A 1 23.77 -20.26 9.28
C MET A 1 23.23 -21.64 8.89
N ASP A 2 22.18 -22.14 9.57
CA ASP A 2 21.60 -23.47 9.28
C ASP A 2 21.15 -23.51 7.82
N THR A 3 21.58 -24.52 7.07
CA THR A 3 21.23 -24.72 5.64
C THR A 3 19.72 -24.78 5.40
N LYS A 4 18.95 -25.27 6.38
CA LYS A 4 17.47 -25.30 6.32
C LYS A 4 16.89 -23.89 6.42
N GLN A 5 17.44 -23.03 7.26
CA GLN A 5 17.00 -21.64 7.42
C GLN A 5 17.27 -20.83 6.14
N ALA A 6 18.47 -20.93 5.57
CA ALA A 6 18.83 -20.25 4.32
C ALA A 6 17.91 -20.67 3.15
N LYS A 7 17.59 -21.96 3.03
CA LYS A 7 16.64 -22.47 2.02
C LYS A 7 15.22 -21.91 2.23
N LEU A 8 14.76 -21.78 3.47
CA LEU A 8 13.46 -21.20 3.78
C LEU A 8 13.41 -19.71 3.41
N GLU A 9 14.43 -18.94 3.78
CA GLU A 9 14.56 -17.53 3.42
C GLU A 9 14.51 -17.31 1.90
N ALA A 10 15.35 -18.03 1.15
CA ALA A 10 15.38 -17.97 -0.30
C ALA A 10 14.01 -18.30 -0.92
N ARG A 11 13.31 -19.31 -0.38
CA ARG A 11 11.96 -19.68 -0.84
C ARG A 11 10.93 -18.57 -0.60
N ILE A 12 10.96 -17.93 0.56
CA ILE A 12 10.03 -16.85 0.91
C ILE A 12 10.29 -15.61 0.04
N LEU A 13 11.56 -15.19 -0.07
CA LEU A 13 11.95 -14.06 -0.92
C LEU A 13 11.56 -14.28 -2.37
N ASN A 14 11.83 -15.46 -2.93
CA ASN A 14 11.44 -15.82 -4.29
C ASN A 14 9.92 -15.80 -4.48
N LYS A 15 9.14 -16.19 -3.46
CA LYS A 15 7.67 -16.15 -3.53
C LYS A 15 7.16 -14.71 -3.58
N ILE A 16 7.74 -13.80 -2.79
CA ILE A 16 7.38 -12.37 -2.83
C ILE A 16 7.82 -11.75 -4.15
N SER A 17 9.05 -12.04 -4.61
CA SER A 17 9.56 -11.58 -5.91
C SER A 17 8.64 -12.02 -7.08
N LYS A 18 8.12 -13.24 -7.04
CA LYS A 18 7.13 -13.71 -8.03
C LYS A 18 5.80 -12.95 -7.93
N MET A 19 5.34 -12.59 -6.74
CA MET A 19 4.13 -11.80 -6.55
C MET A 19 4.31 -10.37 -7.06
N THR A 20 5.44 -9.74 -6.74
CA THR A 20 5.76 -8.37 -7.11
C THR A 20 6.34 -8.23 -8.52
N ARG A 21 6.82 -9.34 -9.12
CA ARG A 21 7.58 -9.34 -10.39
C ARG A 21 8.82 -8.45 -10.37
N HIS A 22 9.37 -8.22 -9.21
CA HIS A 22 10.64 -7.54 -9.01
C HIS A 22 11.72 -8.56 -8.66
N SER A 23 12.94 -8.34 -9.15
CA SER A 23 14.06 -9.27 -8.96
C SER A 23 14.71 -9.17 -7.58
N HIS A 24 14.58 -8.03 -6.90
CA HIS A 24 15.24 -7.78 -5.62
C HIS A 24 14.20 -7.56 -4.53
N THR A 25 14.12 -8.48 -3.57
CA THR A 25 13.18 -8.40 -2.45
C THR A 25 13.92 -8.59 -1.13
N ILE A 26 13.60 -7.74 -0.17
CA ILE A 26 14.14 -7.79 1.19
C ILE A 26 12.95 -7.79 2.16
N LEU A 27 13.02 -8.60 3.20
CA LEU A 27 12.11 -8.47 4.33
C LEU A 27 12.57 -7.35 5.26
N THR A 28 11.61 -6.66 5.82
CA THR A 28 11.83 -5.60 6.79
C THR A 28 11.11 -5.93 8.11
N GLU A 29 11.54 -5.32 9.19
CA GLU A 29 10.93 -5.49 10.50
C GLU A 29 9.44 -5.08 10.49
N ARG A 30 9.10 -4.04 9.69
CA ARG A 30 7.74 -3.46 9.58
C ARG A 30 7.51 -2.88 8.18
N GLY A 31 6.24 -2.71 7.80
CA GLY A 31 5.89 -1.96 6.59
C GLY A 31 6.40 -0.51 6.60
N ASN A 32 6.41 0.12 7.76
CA ASN A 32 6.96 1.47 7.91
C ASN A 32 8.47 1.54 7.63
N SER A 33 9.25 0.51 8.01
CA SER A 33 10.67 0.39 7.67
C SER A 33 10.87 0.28 6.15
N ALA A 34 9.99 -0.45 5.46
CA ALA A 34 10.02 -0.54 4.00
C ALA A 34 9.75 0.82 3.32
N ILE A 35 8.78 1.61 3.84
CA ILE A 35 8.50 2.98 3.36
C ILE A 35 9.72 3.88 3.59
N TYR A 36 10.36 3.79 4.75
CA TYR A 36 11.57 4.56 5.06
C TYR A 36 12.70 4.26 4.09
N LEU A 37 12.99 2.97 3.83
CA LEU A 37 14.00 2.55 2.85
C LEU A 37 13.65 3.01 1.42
N ALA A 38 12.38 2.96 1.03
CA ALA A 38 11.94 3.45 -0.27
C ALA A 38 12.19 4.96 -0.45
N LEU A 39 12.01 5.75 0.61
CA LEU A 39 12.34 7.19 0.61
C LEU A 39 13.85 7.44 0.59
N ALA A 40 14.65 6.62 1.28
CA ALA A 40 16.11 6.67 1.20
C ALA A 40 16.61 6.41 -0.23
N ILE A 41 16.05 5.41 -0.90
CA ILE A 41 16.32 5.14 -2.32
C ILE A 41 15.94 6.36 -3.17
N ALA A 42 14.74 6.90 -2.99
CA ALA A 42 14.27 8.06 -3.75
C ALA A 42 15.23 9.25 -3.61
N LYS A 43 15.73 9.52 -2.38
CA LYS A 43 16.68 10.59 -2.12
C LYS A 43 18.02 10.41 -2.85
N ARG A 44 18.53 9.18 -2.88
CA ARG A 44 19.84 8.86 -3.46
C ARG A 44 19.82 8.76 -4.98
N ILE A 45 18.73 8.21 -5.53
CA ILE A 45 18.60 7.95 -6.97
C ILE A 45 18.06 9.17 -7.73
N ASN A 46 17.15 9.91 -7.11
CA ASN A 46 16.47 11.04 -7.73
C ASN A 46 16.32 12.18 -6.72
N PRO A 47 17.40 12.98 -6.47
CA PRO A 47 17.46 13.95 -5.36
C PRO A 47 16.62 15.21 -5.57
N ARG A 48 15.55 15.16 -6.37
CA ARG A 48 14.61 16.28 -6.52
C ARG A 48 13.96 16.60 -5.16
N PRO A 49 13.58 17.88 -4.93
CA PRO A 49 13.25 18.34 -3.58
C PRO A 49 11.91 17.86 -3.06
N HIS A 50 11.01 17.35 -3.92
CA HIS A 50 9.63 17.05 -3.52
C HIS A 50 9.31 15.57 -3.53
N VAL A 51 8.43 15.17 -2.61
CA VAL A 51 7.70 13.91 -2.64
C VAL A 51 6.21 14.22 -2.75
N LEU A 52 5.53 13.52 -3.66
CA LEU A 52 4.09 13.64 -3.87
C LEU A 52 3.36 12.57 -3.07
N ILE A 53 2.31 12.97 -2.37
CA ILE A 53 1.42 12.06 -1.63
C ILE A 53 -0.03 12.43 -1.93
N PRO A 54 -1.00 11.51 -1.78
CA PRO A 54 -2.42 11.89 -1.85
C PRO A 54 -2.80 12.75 -0.65
N ASP A 55 -3.71 13.71 -0.84
CA ASP A 55 -4.29 14.53 0.22
C ASP A 55 -5.14 13.72 1.22
N GLN A 56 -5.60 12.55 0.82
CA GLN A 56 -6.39 11.60 1.60
C GLN A 56 -6.23 10.17 1.04
N GLY A 57 -6.57 9.15 1.84
CA GLY A 57 -6.48 7.74 1.43
C GLY A 57 -5.07 7.17 1.38
N GLY A 58 -4.08 7.91 1.89
CA GLY A 58 -2.71 7.46 2.06
C GLY A 58 -2.46 6.83 3.42
N TRP A 59 -1.18 6.56 3.72
CA TRP A 59 -0.74 6.10 5.04
C TRP A 59 -0.05 7.22 5.81
N ILE A 60 -0.17 7.21 7.14
CA ILE A 60 0.32 8.33 7.98
C ILE A 60 1.83 8.60 7.81
N SER A 61 2.63 7.56 7.57
CA SER A 61 4.07 7.69 7.34
C SER A 61 4.41 8.48 6.06
N PHE A 62 3.48 8.59 5.10
CA PHE A 62 3.67 9.42 3.92
C PHE A 62 3.78 10.90 4.27
N LYS A 63 3.09 11.33 5.34
CA LYS A 63 3.15 12.72 5.86
C LYS A 63 4.37 12.99 6.73
N ASN A 64 4.95 11.96 7.34
CA ASN A 64 5.98 12.15 8.37
C ASN A 64 7.38 11.81 7.85
N TYR A 65 7.56 10.67 7.18
CA TYR A 65 8.89 10.15 6.85
C TYR A 65 9.66 10.92 5.78
N PRO A 66 9.05 11.55 4.75
CA PRO A 66 9.82 12.35 3.80
C PRO A 66 10.66 13.44 4.44
N LYS A 67 10.23 14.00 5.57
CA LYS A 67 10.94 15.04 6.31
C LYS A 67 12.32 14.57 6.81
N HIS A 68 12.49 13.29 7.17
CA HIS A 68 13.77 12.71 7.59
C HIS A 68 14.84 12.72 6.49
N PHE A 69 14.42 12.89 5.23
CA PHE A 69 15.29 12.98 4.05
C PHE A 69 15.33 14.38 3.46
N ASN A 70 14.87 15.40 4.19
CA ASN A 70 14.78 16.79 3.73
C ASN A 70 13.95 16.93 2.43
N PHE A 71 12.89 16.13 2.29
CA PHE A 71 11.90 16.31 1.24
C PHE A 71 10.80 17.29 1.67
N SER A 72 10.45 18.20 0.76
CA SER A 72 9.20 18.93 0.85
C SER A 72 8.05 18.05 0.36
N ILE A 73 6.99 17.95 1.16
CA ILE A 73 5.81 17.17 0.82
C ILE A 73 4.86 18.04 0.01
N ARG A 74 4.36 17.52 -1.13
CA ARG A 74 3.29 18.13 -1.91
C ARG A 74 2.10 17.19 -1.97
N GLU A 75 0.98 17.62 -1.42
CA GLU A 75 -0.26 16.87 -1.49
C GLU A 75 -0.91 17.04 -2.87
N LEU A 76 -1.35 15.91 -3.42
CA LEU A 76 -2.11 15.84 -4.66
C LEU A 76 -3.59 15.87 -4.33
N GLN A 77 -4.33 16.79 -4.93
CA GLN A 77 -5.79 16.78 -4.89
C GLN A 77 -6.30 15.50 -5.58
N THR A 78 -7.00 14.68 -4.82
CA THR A 78 -7.50 13.38 -5.26
C THR A 78 -9.02 13.40 -5.43
N ASP A 79 -9.55 12.36 -6.02
CA ASP A 79 -10.97 12.04 -5.98
C ASP A 79 -11.18 10.97 -4.88
N TYR A 80 -11.45 11.41 -3.66
CA TYR A 80 -11.54 10.56 -2.46
C TYR A 80 -10.37 9.57 -2.35
N GLY A 81 -9.14 10.09 -2.48
CA GLY A 81 -7.91 9.29 -2.43
C GLY A 81 -7.44 8.73 -3.77
N LEU A 82 -8.27 8.71 -4.81
CA LEU A 82 -7.82 8.30 -6.16
C LEU A 82 -7.05 9.42 -6.85
N ILE A 83 -5.84 9.11 -7.28
CA ILE A 83 -4.98 10.05 -8.00
C ILE A 83 -5.57 10.40 -9.37
N LYS A 84 -5.79 11.69 -9.60
CA LYS A 84 -6.14 12.22 -10.93
C LYS A 84 -4.87 12.41 -11.74
N THR A 85 -4.79 11.78 -12.91
CA THR A 85 -3.60 11.89 -13.78
C THR A 85 -3.56 13.19 -14.59
N ARG A 86 -4.71 13.87 -14.72
CA ARG A 86 -4.76 15.21 -15.32
C ARG A 86 -3.94 16.19 -14.46
N GLY A 87 -2.98 16.86 -15.08
CA GLY A 87 -2.07 17.80 -14.37
C GLY A 87 -0.98 17.14 -13.51
N LEU A 88 -0.92 15.80 -13.45
CA LEU A 88 0.09 15.09 -12.66
C LEU A 88 1.50 15.31 -13.23
N ARG A 89 1.63 15.42 -14.57
CA ARG A 89 2.92 15.56 -15.27
C ARG A 89 3.73 16.76 -14.81
N SER A 90 3.11 17.92 -14.62
CA SER A 90 3.80 19.12 -14.14
C SER A 90 4.36 18.94 -12.72
N LYS A 91 3.62 18.26 -11.85
CA LYS A 91 4.01 18.00 -10.46
C LYS A 91 5.13 16.96 -10.36
N THR A 92 5.08 15.89 -11.16
CA THR A 92 6.09 14.82 -11.16
C THR A 92 7.44 15.25 -11.74
N LYS A 93 7.48 16.26 -12.61
CA LYS A 93 8.76 16.81 -13.15
C LYS A 93 9.72 17.31 -12.07
N THR A 94 9.20 17.80 -10.95
CA THR A 94 10.00 18.35 -9.84
C THR A 94 10.03 17.43 -8.62
N ALA A 95 9.38 16.28 -8.70
CA ALA A 95 9.30 15.33 -7.60
C ALA A 95 10.30 14.17 -7.75
N SER A 96 10.91 13.78 -6.66
CA SER A 96 11.74 12.60 -6.53
C SER A 96 10.88 11.33 -6.68
N ALA A 97 9.78 11.27 -5.94
CA ALA A 97 8.89 10.14 -5.93
C ALA A 97 7.43 10.56 -5.70
N ILE A 98 6.52 9.67 -6.09
CA ILE A 98 5.12 9.65 -5.67
C ILE A 98 4.86 8.40 -4.84
N LEU A 99 4.26 8.56 -3.67
CA LEU A 99 3.82 7.47 -2.80
C LEU A 99 2.32 7.28 -2.93
N VAL A 100 1.89 6.06 -3.21
CA VAL A 100 0.47 5.71 -3.30
C VAL A 100 0.20 4.37 -2.62
N THR A 101 -0.97 4.24 -1.99
CA THR A 101 -1.48 2.93 -1.57
C THR A 101 -2.12 2.23 -2.76
N SER A 102 -2.00 0.91 -2.89
CA SER A 102 -2.66 0.15 -3.98
C SER A 102 -4.18 0.37 -4.02
N PHE A 103 -4.80 0.39 -2.84
CA PHE A 103 -6.19 0.80 -2.63
C PHE A 103 -6.21 2.10 -1.83
N ALA A 104 -6.67 3.20 -2.43
CA ALA A 104 -6.88 4.47 -1.73
C ALA A 104 -7.78 4.24 -0.52
N GLY A 105 -7.35 4.65 0.67
CA GLY A 105 -8.08 4.45 1.91
C GLY A 105 -8.53 3.01 2.19
N TYR A 106 -7.98 2.03 1.46
CA TYR A 106 -8.37 0.62 1.40
C TYR A 106 -9.73 0.35 0.72
N PHE A 107 -10.40 1.33 0.12
CA PHE A 107 -11.72 1.14 -0.46
C PHE A 107 -11.79 1.33 -1.99
N ALA A 108 -10.76 1.91 -2.63
CA ALA A 108 -10.78 2.18 -4.07
C ALA A 108 -9.43 1.86 -4.75
N GLU A 109 -9.46 1.02 -5.79
CA GLU A 109 -8.28 0.62 -6.58
C GLU A 109 -7.68 1.83 -7.31
N GLN A 110 -6.37 2.09 -7.10
CA GLN A 110 -5.62 3.15 -7.77
C GLN A 110 -5.40 2.88 -9.26
N PRO A 111 -5.41 3.91 -10.10
CA PRO A 111 -5.12 3.79 -11.54
C PRO A 111 -3.59 3.70 -11.80
N LEU A 112 -2.92 2.69 -11.22
CA LEU A 112 -1.45 2.57 -11.23
C LEU A 112 -0.84 2.62 -12.63
N LYS A 113 -1.51 2.02 -13.63
CA LYS A 113 -1.04 2.05 -15.03
C LYS A 113 -0.88 3.48 -15.54
N SER A 114 -1.88 4.32 -15.30
CA SER A 114 -1.88 5.71 -15.76
C SER A 114 -0.89 6.57 -14.98
N ILE A 115 -0.77 6.35 -13.65
CA ILE A 115 0.23 7.01 -12.81
C ILE A 115 1.63 6.65 -13.27
N SER A 116 1.91 5.35 -13.49
CA SER A 116 3.20 4.84 -13.96
C SER A 116 3.63 5.47 -15.28
N LYS A 117 2.68 5.61 -16.24
CA LYS A 117 2.97 6.26 -17.51
C LYS A 117 3.54 7.67 -17.30
N VAL A 118 2.87 8.47 -16.47
CA VAL A 118 3.31 9.85 -16.18
C VAL A 118 4.64 9.85 -15.44
N CYS A 119 4.84 8.95 -14.48
CA CYS A 119 6.10 8.86 -13.72
C CYS A 119 7.28 8.51 -14.62
N LYS A 120 7.14 7.54 -15.52
CA LYS A 120 8.17 7.15 -16.48
C LYS A 120 8.55 8.30 -17.43
N GLU A 121 7.58 9.06 -17.92
CA GLU A 121 7.79 10.21 -18.80
C GLU A 121 8.55 11.36 -18.12
N THR A 122 8.50 11.44 -16.80
CA THR A 122 9.08 12.55 -16.02
C THR A 122 10.28 12.13 -15.18
N GLY A 123 10.60 10.84 -15.11
CA GLY A 123 11.65 10.30 -14.25
C GLY A 123 11.34 10.39 -12.76
N CYS A 124 10.07 10.49 -12.39
CA CYS A 124 9.62 10.44 -11.00
C CYS A 124 9.47 8.96 -10.57
N LEU A 125 9.98 8.57 -9.41
CA LEU A 125 9.82 7.19 -8.92
C LEU A 125 8.38 6.94 -8.45
N LEU A 126 7.81 5.81 -8.85
CA LEU A 126 6.52 5.36 -8.31
C LEU A 126 6.75 4.33 -7.20
N ILE A 127 6.39 4.69 -5.97
CA ILE A 127 6.42 3.83 -4.78
C ILE A 127 4.99 3.38 -4.47
N GLU A 128 4.73 2.09 -4.61
CA GLU A 128 3.43 1.47 -4.30
C GLU A 128 3.46 0.85 -2.90
N ASP A 129 2.63 1.33 -1.98
CA ASP A 129 2.32 0.62 -0.74
C ASP A 129 1.21 -0.41 -1.02
N ALA A 130 1.64 -1.64 -1.17
CA ALA A 130 0.79 -2.78 -1.49
C ALA A 130 0.29 -3.55 -0.25
N SER A 131 0.36 -2.96 0.94
CA SER A 131 -0.06 -3.62 2.20
C SER A 131 -1.48 -4.19 2.13
N GLY A 132 -2.38 -3.54 1.39
CA GLY A 132 -3.74 -4.02 1.15
C GLY A 132 -3.90 -4.94 -0.06
N ALA A 133 -2.87 -5.16 -0.87
CA ALA A 133 -2.99 -5.81 -2.17
C ALA A 133 -2.00 -6.98 -2.38
N ILE A 134 -1.32 -7.43 -1.34
CA ILE A 134 -0.33 -8.53 -1.45
C ILE A 134 -1.02 -9.78 -2.00
N GLY A 135 -0.54 -10.24 -3.16
CA GLY A 135 -1.11 -11.39 -3.87
C GLY A 135 -2.23 -11.05 -4.86
N ASP A 136 -2.53 -9.78 -5.09
CA ASP A 136 -3.41 -9.35 -6.18
C ASP A 136 -2.70 -9.46 -7.54
N ARG A 137 -3.46 -9.83 -8.59
CA ARG A 137 -2.90 -10.00 -9.93
C ARG A 137 -2.70 -8.68 -10.69
N LYS A 138 -3.44 -7.62 -10.34
CA LYS A 138 -3.38 -6.30 -10.99
C LYS A 138 -2.49 -5.33 -10.22
N LEU A 139 -2.52 -5.42 -8.89
CA LEU A 139 -1.78 -4.60 -7.96
C LEU A 139 -0.66 -5.41 -7.31
N CYS A 140 0.26 -4.77 -6.60
CA CYS A 140 1.40 -5.45 -5.97
C CYS A 140 2.21 -6.30 -6.95
N ASN A 141 2.26 -5.93 -8.21
CA ASN A 141 2.90 -6.76 -9.23
C ASN A 141 4.09 -6.09 -9.93
N GLY A 142 4.58 -4.94 -9.45
CA GLY A 142 5.77 -4.24 -9.92
C GLY A 142 5.80 -3.86 -11.40
N LYS A 143 4.79 -4.23 -12.20
CA LYS A 143 4.70 -3.86 -13.60
C LYS A 143 4.69 -2.34 -13.81
N TYR A 144 4.13 -1.65 -12.84
CA TYR A 144 3.92 -0.22 -12.86
C TYR A 144 4.83 0.53 -11.90
N ALA A 145 5.03 0.03 -10.69
CA ALA A 145 5.84 0.67 -9.65
C ALA A 145 7.33 0.35 -9.80
N ASP A 146 8.19 1.31 -9.46
CA ASP A 146 9.63 1.12 -9.37
C ASP A 146 10.00 0.40 -8.07
N ILE A 147 9.27 0.70 -7.01
CA ILE A 147 9.41 0.14 -5.67
C ILE A 147 8.03 -0.27 -5.17
N VAL A 148 7.91 -1.51 -4.69
CA VAL A 148 6.73 -2.02 -4.01
C VAL A 148 7.08 -2.28 -2.56
N VAL A 149 6.33 -1.68 -1.64
CA VAL A 149 6.44 -1.95 -0.19
C VAL A 149 5.18 -2.63 0.31
N GLY A 150 5.29 -3.36 1.39
CA GLY A 150 4.13 -4.00 2.02
C GLY A 150 4.34 -4.33 3.48
N SER A 151 3.24 -4.45 4.19
CA SER A 151 3.19 -4.82 5.61
C SER A 151 2.50 -6.16 5.79
N PHE A 152 3.00 -6.96 6.72
CA PHE A 152 2.39 -8.20 7.20
C PHE A 152 1.71 -8.01 8.58
N GLU A 153 1.58 -6.77 9.01
CA GLU A 153 0.91 -6.41 10.27
C GLU A 153 -0.59 -6.74 10.22
N LYS A 154 -1.26 -6.57 11.35
CA LYS A 154 -2.69 -6.95 11.52
C LYS A 154 -3.60 -6.34 10.45
N SER A 155 -4.64 -7.08 10.10
CA SER A 155 -5.75 -6.64 9.24
C SER A 155 -5.42 -6.52 7.73
N GLY A 156 -4.27 -7.01 7.26
CA GLY A 156 -3.95 -7.09 5.83
C GLY A 156 -4.29 -8.45 5.19
N PRO A 157 -4.10 -8.58 3.87
CA PRO A 157 -4.19 -9.87 3.17
C PRO A 157 -3.23 -10.92 3.72
N ILE A 158 -2.05 -10.51 4.14
CA ILE A 158 -1.10 -11.28 4.94
C ILE A 158 -1.09 -10.65 6.32
N SER A 159 -1.46 -11.41 7.35
CA SER A 159 -1.65 -10.87 8.70
C SER A 159 -1.01 -11.80 9.73
N ILE A 160 0.27 -11.61 9.96
CA ILE A 160 1.05 -12.34 10.97
C ILE A 160 1.41 -11.46 12.18
N GLY A 161 0.98 -10.20 12.18
CA GLY A 161 1.12 -9.28 13.30
C GLY A 161 2.37 -8.39 13.27
N TYR A 162 3.36 -8.71 12.45
CA TYR A 162 4.61 -7.95 12.31
C TYR A 162 5.26 -8.20 10.95
N GLY A 163 6.34 -7.47 10.66
CA GLY A 163 7.09 -7.62 9.42
C GLY A 163 6.54 -6.83 8.26
N GLY A 164 7.35 -6.74 7.23
CA GLY A 164 7.05 -6.11 5.95
C GLY A 164 8.06 -6.54 4.89
N PHE A 165 7.97 -5.94 3.71
CA PHE A 165 8.94 -6.14 2.65
C PHE A 165 9.09 -4.89 1.80
N ILE A 166 10.24 -4.78 1.17
CA ILE A 166 10.51 -3.89 0.05
C ILE A 166 10.95 -4.72 -1.15
N SER A 167 10.38 -4.45 -2.31
CA SER A 167 10.67 -5.14 -3.55
C SER A 167 11.01 -4.13 -4.63
N LEU A 168 12.13 -4.33 -5.31
CA LEU A 168 12.83 -3.35 -6.13
C LEU A 168 12.96 -3.85 -7.56
N SER A 169 12.65 -2.99 -8.53
CA SER A 169 12.71 -3.31 -9.95
C SER A 169 14.14 -3.33 -10.53
N ASN A 170 15.11 -2.74 -9.81
CA ASN A 170 16.48 -2.58 -10.31
C ASN A 170 17.50 -2.74 -9.19
N LEU A 171 18.66 -3.35 -9.51
CA LEU A 171 19.77 -3.56 -8.59
C LEU A 171 20.31 -2.24 -8.00
N LYS A 172 20.36 -1.17 -8.77
CA LYS A 172 20.80 0.16 -8.30
C LYS A 172 20.02 0.67 -7.09
N TYR A 173 18.75 0.25 -6.94
CA TYR A 173 17.93 0.61 -5.76
C TYR A 173 18.38 -0.15 -4.52
N LEU A 174 18.79 -1.40 -4.69
CA LEU A 174 19.35 -2.20 -3.60
C LEU A 174 20.70 -1.64 -3.14
N GLU A 175 21.58 -1.33 -4.10
CA GLU A 175 22.88 -0.71 -3.84
C GLU A 175 22.73 0.62 -3.11
N ALA A 176 21.73 1.42 -3.49
CA ALA A 176 21.45 2.70 -2.86
C ALA A 176 21.10 2.62 -1.36
N ILE A 177 20.75 1.45 -0.82
CA ILE A 177 20.41 1.28 0.61
C ILE A 177 21.27 0.23 1.30
N SER A 178 22.33 -0.25 0.67
CA SER A 178 23.16 -1.35 1.18
C SER A 178 23.71 -1.11 2.57
N ASP A 179 24.12 0.12 2.87
CA ASP A 179 24.60 0.59 4.18
C ASP A 179 23.52 0.58 5.28
N GLN A 180 22.25 0.66 4.91
CA GLN A 180 21.11 0.71 5.84
C GLN A 180 20.48 -0.65 6.11
N LEU A 181 20.76 -1.66 5.29
CA LEU A 181 20.11 -2.97 5.41
C LEU A 181 20.37 -3.68 6.74
N SER A 182 21.52 -3.42 7.35
CA SER A 182 21.88 -4.00 8.66
C SER A 182 21.00 -3.48 9.80
N ILE A 183 20.48 -2.26 9.68
CA ILE A 183 19.62 -1.60 10.68
C ILE A 183 18.22 -2.23 10.71
N PHE A 184 17.73 -2.68 9.56
CA PHE A 184 16.36 -3.20 9.38
C PHE A 184 16.31 -4.72 9.25
N LYS A 185 17.24 -5.43 9.91
CA LYS A 185 17.28 -6.91 9.92
C LYS A 185 16.02 -7.49 10.54
N THR A 186 15.51 -8.56 9.92
CA THR A 186 14.38 -9.32 10.43
C THR A 186 14.83 -10.57 11.19
N HIS A 187 14.00 -11.01 12.15
CA HIS A 187 14.21 -12.28 12.84
C HIS A 187 13.83 -13.47 11.97
N GLY A 188 14.54 -14.59 12.14
CA GLY A 188 14.26 -15.84 11.42
C GLY A 188 12.84 -16.40 11.61
N LEU A 189 12.14 -16.04 12.70
CA LEU A 189 10.74 -16.39 12.95
C LEU A 189 9.80 -15.86 11.86
N LEU A 190 10.07 -14.66 11.32
CA LEU A 190 9.26 -14.07 10.24
C LEU A 190 9.13 -15.00 9.04
N TYR A 191 10.22 -15.66 8.64
CA TYR A 191 10.21 -16.59 7.50
C TYR A 191 9.34 -17.81 7.76
N LYS A 192 9.35 -18.35 9.00
CA LYS A 192 8.53 -19.52 9.38
C LYS A 192 7.04 -19.19 9.28
N GLU A 193 6.61 -18.05 9.81
CA GLU A 193 5.22 -17.64 9.80
C GLU A 193 4.71 -17.27 8.41
N LEU A 194 5.55 -16.67 7.57
CA LEU A 194 5.22 -16.36 6.19
C LEU A 194 5.03 -17.61 5.31
N ARG A 195 5.62 -18.77 5.67
CA ARG A 195 5.57 -19.98 4.87
C ARG A 195 4.15 -20.40 4.46
N GLY A 196 3.19 -20.35 5.38
CA GLY A 196 1.79 -20.72 5.13
C GLY A 196 0.91 -19.52 4.70
N SER A 197 1.31 -18.31 5.06
CA SER A 197 0.48 -17.10 4.94
C SER A 197 0.56 -16.41 3.59
N LEU A 198 1.68 -16.55 2.86
CA LEU A 198 1.89 -15.92 1.54
C LEU A 198 1.01 -16.55 0.46
N ASN A 199 -0.25 -16.15 0.38
CA ASN A 199 -1.19 -16.56 -0.66
C ASN A 199 -2.29 -15.52 -0.83
N SER A 200 -3.09 -15.64 -1.89
CA SER A 200 -4.17 -14.70 -2.20
C SER A 200 -5.55 -15.06 -1.63
N LYS A 201 -5.65 -16.12 -0.84
CA LYS A 201 -6.97 -16.63 -0.38
C LYS A 201 -7.71 -15.59 0.47
N ARG A 202 -7.02 -15.01 1.47
CA ARG A 202 -7.61 -13.99 2.35
C ARG A 202 -8.00 -12.73 1.59
N LEU A 203 -7.13 -12.25 0.68
CA LEU A 203 -7.43 -11.11 -0.18
C LEU A 203 -8.70 -11.32 -1.01
N LYS A 204 -8.85 -12.51 -1.62
CA LYS A 204 -10.06 -12.84 -2.40
C LYS A 204 -11.32 -12.80 -1.55
N LYS A 205 -11.26 -13.34 -0.33
CA LYS A 205 -12.39 -13.29 0.62
C LYS A 205 -12.74 -11.85 1.01
N MET A 206 -11.73 -11.01 1.30
CA MET A 206 -11.94 -9.60 1.62
C MET A 206 -12.61 -8.84 0.48
N LEU A 207 -12.12 -8.99 -0.75
CA LEU A 207 -12.71 -8.36 -1.92
C LEU A 207 -14.16 -8.82 -2.15
N ALA A 208 -14.43 -10.11 -2.05
CA ALA A 208 -15.78 -10.66 -2.19
C ALA A 208 -16.73 -10.13 -1.11
N LYS A 209 -16.26 -10.00 0.14
CA LYS A 209 -17.04 -9.43 1.23
C LYS A 209 -17.38 -7.95 0.97
N ALA A 210 -16.41 -7.16 0.48
CA ALA A 210 -16.65 -5.76 0.14
C ALA A 210 -17.72 -5.63 -0.97
N GLU A 211 -17.66 -6.47 -2.01
CA GLU A 211 -18.68 -6.46 -3.07
C GLU A 211 -20.07 -6.86 -2.55
N LYS A 212 -20.16 -7.82 -1.60
CA LYS A 212 -21.42 -8.16 -0.95
C LYS A 212 -22.00 -6.95 -0.18
N VAL A 213 -21.17 -6.29 0.63
CA VAL A 213 -21.60 -5.11 1.41
C VAL A 213 -22.04 -3.97 0.51
N LYS A 214 -21.36 -3.73 -0.62
CA LYS A 214 -21.83 -2.74 -1.62
C LYS A 214 -23.20 -3.06 -2.19
N LYS A 215 -23.48 -4.35 -2.46
CA LYS A 215 -24.81 -4.78 -2.93
C LYS A 215 -25.88 -4.56 -1.85
N ASP A 216 -25.59 -4.89 -0.59
CA ASP A 216 -26.50 -4.67 0.53
C ASP A 216 -26.82 -3.18 0.70
N LEU A 217 -25.81 -2.32 0.51
CA LEU A 217 -25.90 -0.87 0.69
C LEU A 217 -26.20 -0.09 -0.59
N LYS A 218 -26.68 -0.74 -1.66
CA LYS A 218 -26.91 -0.11 -2.98
C LYS A 218 -27.83 1.11 -2.97
N LYS A 219 -28.71 1.24 -1.95
CA LYS A 219 -29.58 2.40 -1.77
C LYS A 219 -28.88 3.63 -1.19
N PHE A 220 -27.70 3.46 -0.61
CA PHE A 220 -26.91 4.54 -0.03
C PHE A 220 -25.88 5.08 -1.01
N ASN A 221 -25.39 6.28 -0.75
CA ASN A 221 -24.36 6.91 -1.57
C ASN A 221 -22.98 6.31 -1.24
N ILE A 222 -22.59 5.26 -1.95
CA ILE A 222 -21.29 4.60 -1.82
C ILE A 222 -20.25 5.36 -2.65
N ILE A 223 -19.17 5.80 -2.01
CA ILE A 223 -18.06 6.47 -2.68
C ILE A 223 -17.24 5.42 -3.43
N HIS A 224 -17.02 5.63 -4.74
CA HIS A 224 -16.34 4.69 -5.64
C HIS A 224 -16.96 3.29 -5.62
N ALA A 225 -18.27 3.21 -5.73
CA ALA A 225 -19.02 1.94 -5.73
C ALA A 225 -18.52 0.95 -6.83
N ASP A 226 -18.03 1.47 -7.95
CA ASP A 226 -17.47 0.72 -9.09
C ASP A 226 -16.03 0.22 -8.90
N LYS A 227 -15.32 0.70 -7.90
CA LYS A 227 -13.92 0.33 -7.65
C LYS A 227 -13.80 -0.85 -6.69
N ARG A 228 -12.82 -1.71 -6.92
CA ARG A 228 -12.46 -2.76 -5.95
C ARG A 228 -11.84 -2.14 -4.70
N GLY A 229 -12.08 -2.76 -3.55
CA GLY A 229 -11.51 -2.34 -2.27
C GLY A 229 -11.69 -3.40 -1.20
N LEU A 230 -11.04 -3.22 -0.07
CA LEU A 230 -11.13 -4.08 1.11
C LEU A 230 -12.13 -3.55 2.14
N ASN A 231 -12.48 -2.26 2.04
CA ASN A 231 -13.44 -1.55 2.85
C ASN A 231 -14.53 -0.98 1.94
N VAL A 232 -15.62 -0.49 2.54
CA VAL A 232 -16.67 0.24 1.83
C VAL A 232 -16.85 1.59 2.52
N VAL A 233 -16.88 2.66 1.72
CA VAL A 233 -17.11 4.02 2.24
C VAL A 233 -18.41 4.56 1.68
N THR A 234 -19.26 5.07 2.58
CA THR A 234 -20.51 5.74 2.21
C THR A 234 -20.48 7.20 2.66
N ARG A 235 -21.24 8.07 2.03
CA ARG A 235 -21.61 9.34 2.67
C ARG A 235 -22.24 9.04 4.03
N PHE A 236 -22.12 10.00 4.95
CA PHE A 236 -22.66 9.81 6.29
C PHE A 236 -24.19 9.63 6.25
N ASP A 237 -24.64 8.53 6.82
CA ASP A 237 -26.04 8.18 6.99
C ASP A 237 -26.19 7.33 8.27
N PRO A 238 -27.05 7.69 9.24
CA PRO A 238 -27.23 6.91 10.47
C PRO A 238 -27.68 5.46 10.24
N GLU A 239 -28.43 5.18 9.18
CA GLU A 239 -28.88 3.82 8.86
C GLU A 239 -27.70 2.91 8.46
N VAL A 240 -26.60 3.48 7.94
CA VAL A 240 -25.38 2.71 7.69
C VAL A 240 -24.70 2.32 9.01
N ILE A 241 -24.75 3.19 10.02
CA ILE A 241 -24.26 2.84 11.38
C ILE A 241 -25.07 1.70 11.96
N LYS A 242 -26.40 1.78 11.88
CA LYS A 242 -27.31 0.72 12.31
C LYS A 242 -27.01 -0.61 11.59
N TYR A 243 -26.84 -0.56 10.26
CA TYR A 243 -26.42 -1.73 9.46
C TYR A 243 -25.11 -2.34 9.95
N CYS A 244 -24.11 -1.50 10.34
CA CYS A 244 -22.86 -1.99 10.91
C CYS A 244 -23.08 -2.70 12.26
N HIS A 245 -23.86 -2.11 13.14
CA HIS A 245 -24.17 -2.72 14.45
C HIS A 245 -24.90 -4.06 14.33
N GLU A 246 -25.92 -4.14 13.48
CA GLU A 246 -26.69 -5.38 13.25
C GLU A 246 -25.84 -6.54 12.71
N ARG A 247 -24.68 -6.24 12.08
CA ARG A 247 -23.79 -7.23 11.45
C ARG A 247 -22.43 -7.34 12.13
N ASP A 248 -22.26 -6.69 13.27
CA ASP A 248 -20.99 -6.62 14.00
C ASP A 248 -19.84 -6.14 13.08
N TYR A 249 -20.11 -5.11 12.25
CA TYR A 249 -19.09 -4.52 11.41
C TYR A 249 -18.42 -3.34 12.11
N HIS A 250 -17.08 -3.41 12.27
CA HIS A 250 -16.30 -2.25 12.67
C HIS A 250 -16.41 -1.15 11.61
N TYR A 251 -16.51 0.10 12.06
CA TYR A 251 -16.48 1.25 11.18
C TYR A 251 -15.61 2.38 11.76
N THR A 252 -15.18 3.28 10.88
CA THR A 252 -14.47 4.51 11.22
C THR A 252 -15.26 5.69 10.70
N LEU A 253 -15.54 6.65 11.56
CA LEU A 253 -16.10 7.93 11.12
C LEU A 253 -15.01 8.77 10.48
N CYS A 254 -15.32 9.39 9.34
CA CYS A 254 -14.50 10.36 8.65
C CYS A 254 -14.99 11.78 8.96
N PRO A 255 -14.14 12.80 8.95
CA PRO A 255 -12.84 12.86 8.24
C PRO A 255 -11.72 12.06 8.91
N ASN A 256 -10.94 11.34 8.09
CA ASN A 256 -9.76 10.61 8.51
C ASN A 256 -8.79 10.48 7.31
N TYR A 257 -7.58 11.00 7.43
CA TYR A 257 -6.59 10.99 6.34
C TYR A 257 -6.35 9.60 5.73
N THR A 258 -6.29 8.55 6.56
CA THR A 258 -6.07 7.17 6.07
C THR A 258 -7.29 6.56 5.38
N ARG A 259 -8.37 7.32 5.27
CA ARG A 259 -9.63 6.99 4.58
C ARG A 259 -9.98 8.15 3.64
N ILE A 260 -10.89 9.01 4.07
CA ILE A 260 -11.23 10.26 3.37
C ILE A 260 -11.34 11.43 4.33
N ASN A 261 -11.16 12.66 3.84
CA ASN A 261 -11.17 13.88 4.64
C ASN A 261 -12.55 14.58 4.64
N GLU A 262 -13.62 13.85 4.32
CA GLU A 262 -14.99 14.35 4.33
C GLU A 262 -15.87 13.56 5.30
N LYS A 263 -17.03 14.11 5.68
CA LYS A 263 -17.99 13.43 6.54
C LYS A 263 -18.55 12.18 5.87
N ALA A 264 -18.15 11.01 6.38
CA ALA A 264 -18.47 9.70 5.81
C ALA A 264 -18.34 8.59 6.85
N ILE A 265 -18.76 7.38 6.47
CA ILE A 265 -18.60 6.16 7.24
C ILE A 265 -17.76 5.19 6.44
N CYS A 266 -16.61 4.77 6.97
CA CYS A 266 -15.80 3.71 6.40
C CYS A 266 -16.07 2.41 7.14
N ILE A 267 -16.69 1.43 6.48
CA ILE A 267 -16.92 0.08 7.00
C ILE A 267 -15.62 -0.70 6.87
N GLU A 268 -15.02 -1.07 8.02
CA GLU A 268 -13.67 -1.63 8.13
C GLU A 268 -13.65 -3.16 7.95
N LEU A 269 -14.09 -3.65 6.80
CA LEU A 269 -14.21 -5.09 6.55
C LEU A 269 -12.88 -5.82 6.64
N LYS A 270 -11.76 -5.14 6.33
CA LYS A 270 -10.41 -5.69 6.48
C LYS A 270 -10.04 -6.01 7.94
N ARG A 271 -10.69 -5.39 8.94
CA ARG A 271 -10.42 -5.60 10.37
C ARG A 271 -11.20 -6.76 10.96
N GLN A 272 -12.14 -7.31 10.22
CA GLN A 272 -12.91 -8.44 10.66
C GLN A 272 -12.15 -9.75 10.50
N GLY A 273 -12.30 -10.66 11.44
CA GLY A 273 -11.78 -12.02 11.34
C GLY A 273 -12.31 -12.70 10.07
N ILE A 274 -11.44 -12.94 9.08
CA ILE A 274 -11.75 -13.62 7.81
C ILE A 274 -10.86 -14.86 7.69
#